data_bc6bfc75bc4691df5446a6be95d751d9
#
_entry.id   bc6bfc75bc4691df5446a6be95d751d9
#
_cell.length_a   1.000
_cell.length_b   1.000
_cell.length_c   1.000
_cell.angle_alpha   90.00
_cell.angle_beta   90.00
_cell.angle_gamma   90.00
#
_symmetry.space_group_name_H-M   'P 1'
#
loop_
_entity.id
_entity.type
_entity.pdbx_description
1 polymer ?
#
loop_
_entity_poly.entity_id
_entity_poly.type
_entity_poly.pdbx_seq_one_letter_code
_entity_poly.pdbx_strand_id
1 'polypeptide(L)'
;MTFDYTSPTFLIAAAIAVVLIVAAILVFQLNRRHRTGLFRKRFGTEYDLALQDLKSRQKTEAHLQDRINRVRRLPIRELDDSERTSFLAKWEELQARFVDHPRGAVTEADELVNSLMRAIGYPPNDGLPQRAADLSVNHPRLVSSYRSAYGITSRAGKNEATTEELRTTMIHYRALFEELLQVSAPVEQQRALA
;
A
#
# COMPACT_ATOMS: atom_id res chain seq x y z
N MET A 1 2.07 34.45 -51.49
CA MET A 1 1.35 33.15 -51.37
C MET A 1 0.06 33.41 -50.60
N THR A 2 -1.05 33.60 -51.27
CA THR A 2 -2.38 33.76 -50.66
C THR A 2 -2.89 32.37 -50.35
N PHE A 3 -3.04 32.05 -49.07
CA PHE A 3 -3.68 30.80 -48.64
C PHE A 3 -5.17 30.91 -48.89
N ASP A 4 -5.68 30.18 -49.88
CA ASP A 4 -7.11 30.10 -50.20
C ASP A 4 -7.80 29.17 -49.15
N TYR A 5 -8.27 29.76 -48.05
CA TYR A 5 -8.97 29.09 -46.95
C TYR A 5 -10.34 28.49 -47.36
N THR A 6 -10.79 28.79 -48.57
CA THR A 6 -12.09 28.33 -49.13
C THR A 6 -11.94 27.15 -50.08
N SER A 7 -10.70 26.70 -50.38
CA SER A 7 -10.51 25.57 -51.26
C SER A 7 -11.08 24.29 -50.62
N PRO A 8 -11.79 23.42 -51.39
CA PRO A 8 -12.37 22.17 -50.81
C PRO A 8 -11.30 21.25 -50.23
N THR A 9 -10.09 21.27 -50.73
CA THR A 9 -8.94 20.51 -50.20
C THR A 9 -8.52 20.99 -48.82
N PHE A 10 -8.55 22.30 -48.55
CA PHE A 10 -8.28 22.89 -47.24
C PHE A 10 -9.36 22.50 -46.23
N LEU A 11 -10.62 22.55 -46.60
CA LEU A 11 -11.76 22.19 -45.72
C LEU A 11 -11.72 20.70 -45.39
N ILE A 12 -11.38 19.80 -46.33
CA ILE A 12 -11.21 18.37 -46.06
C ILE A 12 -10.03 18.12 -45.12
N ALA A 13 -8.89 18.77 -45.34
CA ALA A 13 -7.72 18.64 -44.45
C ALA A 13 -8.02 19.13 -43.03
N ALA A 14 -8.72 20.25 -42.90
CA ALA A 14 -9.15 20.77 -41.60
C ALA A 14 -10.12 19.83 -40.87
N ALA A 15 -11.08 19.24 -41.59
CA ALA A 15 -12.01 18.26 -41.04
C ALA A 15 -11.27 17.00 -40.53
N ILE A 16 -10.32 16.49 -41.30
CA ILE A 16 -9.48 15.34 -40.89
C ILE A 16 -8.67 15.68 -39.64
N ALA A 17 -8.06 16.86 -39.60
CA ALA A 17 -7.30 17.30 -38.43
C ALA A 17 -8.18 17.38 -37.15
N VAL A 18 -9.38 17.90 -37.23
CA VAL A 18 -10.34 17.94 -36.14
C VAL A 18 -10.70 16.53 -35.68
N VAL A 19 -11.01 15.62 -36.59
CA VAL A 19 -11.32 14.21 -36.26
C VAL A 19 -10.14 13.54 -35.55
N LEU A 20 -8.91 13.75 -36.02
CA LEU A 20 -7.71 13.19 -35.35
C LEU A 20 -7.50 13.76 -33.96
N ILE A 21 -7.71 15.07 -33.75
CA ILE A 21 -7.63 15.71 -32.44
C ILE A 21 -8.68 15.13 -31.49
N VAL A 22 -9.92 15.01 -31.95
CA VAL A 22 -11.01 14.43 -31.12
C VAL A 22 -10.70 12.97 -30.79
N ALA A 23 -10.24 12.17 -31.75
CA ALA A 23 -9.85 10.80 -31.51
C ALA A 23 -8.69 10.72 -30.49
N ALA A 24 -7.67 11.55 -30.61
CA ALA A 24 -6.56 11.61 -29.65
C ALA A 24 -7.02 11.98 -28.24
N ILE A 25 -7.93 12.96 -28.10
CA ILE A 25 -8.52 13.35 -26.81
C ILE A 25 -9.31 12.18 -26.21
N LEU A 26 -10.12 11.48 -27.01
CA LEU A 26 -10.89 10.32 -26.55
C LEU A 26 -9.99 9.19 -26.05
N VAL A 27 -8.98 8.83 -26.84
CA VAL A 27 -8.00 7.81 -26.45
C VAL A 27 -7.28 8.21 -25.18
N PHE A 28 -6.86 9.48 -25.05
CA PHE A 28 -6.21 10.00 -23.84
C PHE A 28 -7.13 9.91 -22.62
N GLN A 29 -8.41 10.29 -22.76
CA GLN A 29 -9.39 10.22 -21.66
C GLN A 29 -9.68 8.76 -21.24
N LEU A 30 -9.84 7.86 -22.22
CA LEU A 30 -10.09 6.44 -21.93
C LEU A 30 -8.90 5.81 -21.21
N ASN A 31 -7.69 6.06 -21.67
CA ASN A 31 -6.46 5.56 -21.05
C ASN A 31 -6.29 6.11 -19.62
N ARG A 32 -6.60 7.40 -19.43
CA ARG A 32 -6.57 8.03 -18.10
C ARG A 32 -7.59 7.40 -17.13
N ARG A 33 -8.83 7.12 -17.61
CA ARG A 33 -9.86 6.44 -16.79
C ARG A 33 -9.45 5.02 -16.42
N HIS A 34 -8.89 4.29 -17.37
CA HIS A 34 -8.41 2.93 -17.14
C HIS A 34 -7.30 2.89 -16.09
N ARG A 35 -6.33 3.78 -16.20
CA ARG A 35 -5.23 3.92 -15.24
C ARG A 35 -5.73 4.20 -13.82
N THR A 36 -6.64 5.16 -13.65
CA THR A 36 -7.26 5.47 -12.34
C THR A 36 -7.96 4.25 -11.75
N GLY A 37 -8.67 3.47 -12.56
CA GLY A 37 -9.32 2.24 -12.13
C GLY A 37 -8.33 1.19 -11.59
N LEU A 38 -7.17 1.05 -12.23
CA LEU A 38 -6.12 0.14 -11.77
C LEU A 38 -5.52 0.55 -10.40
N PHE A 39 -5.23 1.85 -10.21
CA PHE A 39 -4.74 2.35 -8.93
C PHE A 39 -5.77 2.15 -7.81
N ARG A 40 -7.04 2.46 -8.07
CA ARG A 40 -8.11 2.28 -7.10
C ARG A 40 -8.31 0.80 -6.74
N LYS A 41 -8.24 -0.10 -7.71
CA LYS A 41 -8.29 -1.56 -7.48
C LYS A 41 -7.10 -2.05 -6.66
N ARG A 42 -5.90 -1.53 -6.92
CA ARG A 42 -4.67 -1.94 -6.24
C ARG A 42 -4.59 -1.43 -4.80
N PHE A 43 -4.88 -0.15 -4.57
CA PHE A 43 -4.68 0.51 -3.28
C PHE A 43 -5.94 0.60 -2.41
N GLY A 44 -7.14 0.35 -2.98
CA GLY A 44 -8.40 0.43 -2.22
C GLY A 44 -8.58 1.75 -1.49
N THR A 45 -8.85 1.68 -0.18
CA THR A 45 -9.06 2.86 0.69
C THR A 45 -7.86 3.80 0.74
N GLU A 46 -6.63 3.30 0.58
CA GLU A 46 -5.41 4.13 0.54
C GLU A 46 -5.40 5.11 -0.64
N TYR A 47 -5.99 4.72 -1.79
CA TYR A 47 -6.17 5.64 -2.91
C TYR A 47 -7.08 6.80 -2.55
N ASP A 48 -8.21 6.51 -1.88
CA ASP A 48 -9.19 7.53 -1.52
C ASP A 48 -8.65 8.47 -0.43
N LEU A 49 -7.89 7.96 0.55
CA LEU A 49 -7.18 8.77 1.54
C LEU A 49 -6.15 9.70 0.88
N ALA A 50 -5.29 9.17 0.01
CA ALA A 50 -4.31 9.98 -0.70
C ALA A 50 -4.98 11.02 -1.62
N LEU A 51 -6.16 10.72 -2.19
CA LEU A 51 -6.92 11.65 -3.01
C LEU A 51 -7.53 12.80 -2.16
N GLN A 52 -7.98 12.51 -0.95
CA GLN A 52 -8.47 13.53 -0.01
C GLN A 52 -7.36 14.50 0.39
N ASP A 53 -6.16 13.98 0.66
CA ASP A 53 -5.01 14.80 1.07
C ASP A 53 -4.48 15.67 -0.09
N LEU A 54 -4.29 15.08 -1.26
CA LEU A 54 -3.65 15.74 -2.39
C LEU A 54 -4.63 16.51 -3.29
N LYS A 55 -5.94 16.30 -3.14
CA LYS A 55 -7.03 16.95 -3.88
C LYS A 55 -6.88 16.96 -5.41
N SER A 56 -6.02 16.08 -5.95
CA SER A 56 -5.70 15.96 -7.37
C SER A 56 -5.41 14.51 -7.76
N ARG A 57 -6.20 13.96 -8.67
CA ARG A 57 -5.99 12.59 -9.20
C ARG A 57 -4.58 12.38 -9.74
N GLN A 58 -4.08 13.34 -10.51
CA GLN A 58 -2.75 13.26 -11.11
C GLN A 58 -1.65 13.21 -10.05
N LYS A 59 -1.72 14.06 -9.03
CA LYS A 59 -0.77 14.07 -7.91
C LYS A 59 -0.88 12.78 -7.09
N THR A 60 -2.10 12.29 -6.85
CA THR A 60 -2.36 11.03 -6.15
C THR A 60 -1.72 9.86 -6.88
N GLU A 61 -1.96 9.72 -8.18
CA GLU A 61 -1.42 8.61 -8.97
C GLU A 61 0.11 8.69 -9.07
N ALA A 62 0.69 9.89 -9.20
CA ALA A 62 2.14 10.09 -9.16
C ALA A 62 2.70 9.68 -7.79
N HIS A 63 2.10 10.14 -6.70
CA HIS A 63 2.52 9.79 -5.34
C HIS A 63 2.45 8.27 -5.07
N LEU A 64 1.38 7.61 -5.50
CA LEU A 64 1.25 6.16 -5.36
C LEU A 64 2.24 5.41 -6.27
N GLN A 65 2.53 5.94 -7.45
CA GLN A 65 3.57 5.38 -8.33
C GLN A 65 4.95 5.49 -7.69
N ASP A 66 5.25 6.57 -7.00
CA ASP A 66 6.52 6.75 -6.27
C ASP A 66 6.64 5.74 -5.12
N ARG A 67 5.54 5.43 -4.39
CA ARG A 67 5.51 4.34 -3.40
C ARG A 67 5.85 2.99 -4.05
N ILE A 68 5.25 2.67 -5.20
CA ILE A 68 5.56 1.44 -5.95
C ILE A 68 7.04 1.41 -6.32
N ASN A 69 7.57 2.50 -6.88
CA ASN A 69 8.95 2.58 -7.31
C ASN A 69 9.93 2.46 -6.13
N ARG A 70 9.58 3.01 -4.97
CA ARG A 70 10.35 2.87 -3.73
C ARG A 70 10.39 1.40 -3.29
N VAL A 71 9.23 0.77 -3.13
CA VAL A 71 9.14 -0.62 -2.63
C VAL A 71 9.83 -1.61 -3.56
N ARG A 72 9.78 -1.40 -4.89
CA ARG A 72 10.52 -2.21 -5.86
C ARG A 72 12.05 -2.20 -5.68
N ARG A 73 12.60 -1.17 -5.05
CA ARG A 73 14.05 -1.07 -4.78
C ARG A 73 14.44 -1.68 -3.44
N LEU A 74 13.47 -2.04 -2.61
CA LEU A 74 13.76 -2.68 -1.32
C LEU A 74 14.20 -4.12 -1.57
N PRO A 75 15.17 -4.63 -0.79
CA PRO A 75 15.64 -6.01 -0.89
C PRO A 75 14.65 -6.97 -0.21
N ILE A 76 13.38 -6.94 -0.63
CA ILE A 76 12.35 -7.80 -0.07
C ILE A 76 12.69 -9.26 -0.37
N ARG A 77 12.73 -10.09 0.67
CA ARG A 77 13.05 -11.51 0.60
C ARG A 77 12.07 -12.37 1.40
N GLU A 78 12.02 -13.62 1.10
CA GLU A 78 11.36 -14.62 1.95
C GLU A 78 12.19 -14.90 3.20
N LEU A 79 11.50 -15.30 4.27
CA LEU A 79 12.13 -15.85 5.45
C LEU A 79 12.56 -17.30 5.18
N ASP A 80 13.68 -17.71 5.72
CA ASP A 80 14.01 -19.13 5.79
C ASP A 80 13.14 -19.85 6.85
N ASP A 81 13.16 -21.18 6.85
CA ASP A 81 12.33 -22.00 7.74
C ASP A 81 12.69 -21.79 9.23
N SER A 82 13.95 -21.53 9.53
CA SER A 82 14.42 -21.26 10.89
C SER A 82 13.94 -19.91 11.39
N GLU A 83 14.06 -18.87 10.56
CA GLU A 83 13.54 -17.53 10.84
C GLU A 83 12.03 -17.57 11.06
N ARG A 84 11.30 -18.25 10.16
CA ARG A 84 9.84 -18.42 10.23
C ARG A 84 9.44 -19.11 11.54
N THR A 85 10.08 -20.20 11.89
CA THR A 85 9.82 -20.95 13.14
C THR A 85 10.11 -20.09 14.36
N SER A 86 11.21 -19.32 14.35
CA SER A 86 11.56 -18.41 15.43
C SER A 86 10.51 -17.29 15.62
N PHE A 87 10.01 -16.69 14.53
CA PHE A 87 8.97 -15.68 14.61
C PHE A 87 7.64 -16.25 15.13
N LEU A 88 7.25 -17.45 14.69
CA LEU A 88 6.06 -18.15 15.17
C LEU A 88 6.13 -18.43 16.68
N ALA A 89 7.25 -18.96 17.16
CA ALA A 89 7.44 -19.24 18.59
C ALA A 89 7.32 -17.96 19.44
N LYS A 90 7.93 -16.86 19.00
CA LYS A 90 7.82 -15.55 19.68
C LYS A 90 6.38 -15.03 19.68
N TRP A 91 5.64 -15.25 18.60
CA TRP A 91 4.24 -14.86 18.52
C TRP A 91 3.37 -15.65 19.51
N GLU A 92 3.57 -16.96 19.60
CA GLU A 92 2.85 -17.84 20.56
C GLU A 92 3.13 -17.42 22.02
N GLU A 93 4.39 -17.17 22.36
CA GLU A 93 4.78 -16.68 23.69
C GLU A 93 4.11 -15.33 24.02
N LEU A 94 4.10 -14.41 23.06
CA LEU A 94 3.47 -13.13 23.20
C LEU A 94 1.94 -13.23 23.41
N GLN A 95 1.28 -14.13 22.68
CA GLN A 95 -0.16 -14.40 22.85
C GLN A 95 -0.45 -14.96 24.26
N ALA A 96 0.39 -15.85 24.78
CA ALA A 96 0.24 -16.37 26.13
C ALA A 96 0.34 -15.23 27.18
N ARG A 97 1.32 -14.34 27.02
CA ARG A 97 1.51 -13.18 27.91
C ARG A 97 0.38 -12.15 27.85
N PHE A 98 -0.35 -12.07 26.75
CA PHE A 98 -1.46 -11.12 26.60
C PHE A 98 -2.55 -11.32 27.66
N VAL A 99 -2.75 -12.53 28.16
CA VAL A 99 -3.76 -12.85 29.18
C VAL A 99 -3.49 -12.09 30.50
N ASP A 100 -2.22 -12.07 30.95
CA ASP A 100 -1.81 -11.47 32.20
C ASP A 100 -1.38 -10.00 32.04
N HIS A 101 -0.75 -9.66 30.92
CA HIS A 101 -0.14 -8.35 30.67
C HIS A 101 -0.53 -7.76 29.29
N PRO A 102 -1.82 -7.45 29.04
CA PRO A 102 -2.31 -7.09 27.73
C PRO A 102 -1.65 -5.82 27.14
N ARG A 103 -1.32 -4.82 27.98
CA ARG A 103 -0.64 -3.60 27.50
C ARG A 103 0.79 -3.85 27.06
N GLY A 104 1.54 -4.61 27.85
CA GLY A 104 2.91 -5.02 27.46
C GLY A 104 2.90 -5.83 26.19
N ALA A 105 1.99 -6.80 26.09
CA ALA A 105 1.88 -7.67 24.94
C ALA A 105 1.58 -6.93 23.61
N VAL A 106 0.74 -5.89 23.60
CA VAL A 106 0.51 -5.11 22.36
C VAL A 106 1.72 -4.28 21.94
N THR A 107 2.50 -3.79 22.92
CA THR A 107 3.77 -3.09 22.62
C THR A 107 4.78 -4.05 22.01
N GLU A 108 4.91 -5.24 22.60
CA GLU A 108 5.78 -6.29 22.08
C GLU A 108 5.31 -6.82 20.71
N ALA A 109 3.98 -6.84 20.46
CA ALA A 109 3.44 -7.20 19.14
C ALA A 109 3.86 -6.20 18.07
N ASP A 110 3.83 -4.88 18.35
CA ASP A 110 4.35 -3.87 17.43
C ASP A 110 5.83 -4.07 17.14
N GLU A 111 6.63 -4.32 18.19
CA GLU A 111 8.07 -4.58 18.05
C GLU A 111 8.35 -5.85 17.25
N LEU A 112 7.58 -6.92 17.47
CA LEU A 112 7.72 -8.17 16.75
C LEU A 112 7.38 -8.02 15.27
N VAL A 113 6.28 -7.33 14.94
CA VAL A 113 5.90 -7.00 13.56
C VAL A 113 6.97 -6.14 12.89
N ASN A 114 7.50 -5.13 13.59
CA ASN A 114 8.59 -4.30 13.08
C ASN A 114 9.88 -5.11 12.86
N SER A 115 10.16 -6.10 13.71
CA SER A 115 11.31 -6.99 13.56
C SER A 115 11.13 -7.92 12.35
N LEU A 116 9.92 -8.43 12.15
CA LEU A 116 9.57 -9.24 11.00
C LEU A 116 9.69 -8.43 9.70
N MET A 117 9.19 -7.19 9.67
CA MET A 117 9.36 -6.30 8.51
C MET A 117 10.82 -6.09 8.15
N ARG A 118 11.69 -5.87 9.15
CA ARG A 118 13.13 -5.75 8.91
C ARG A 118 13.74 -7.03 8.36
N ALA A 119 13.36 -8.18 8.91
CA ALA A 119 13.87 -9.48 8.46
C ALA A 119 13.54 -9.75 6.98
N ILE A 120 12.35 -9.33 6.53
CA ILE A 120 11.95 -9.47 5.12
C ILE A 120 12.41 -8.31 4.22
N GLY A 121 13.17 -7.33 4.74
CA GLY A 121 13.86 -6.31 3.93
C GLY A 121 13.22 -4.92 3.90
N TYR A 122 12.21 -4.63 4.74
CA TYR A 122 11.73 -3.25 4.91
C TYR A 122 12.70 -2.41 5.76
N PRO A 123 12.82 -1.10 5.48
CA PRO A 123 13.74 -0.23 6.20
C PRO A 123 13.44 -0.14 7.71
N PRO A 124 14.46 -0.16 8.60
CA PRO A 124 14.26 -0.22 10.04
C PRO A 124 13.80 1.09 10.69
N ASN A 125 14.16 2.23 10.14
CA ASN A 125 14.06 3.53 10.82
C ASN A 125 12.97 4.45 10.26
N ASP A 126 12.09 3.95 9.42
CA ASP A 126 10.99 4.73 8.89
C ASP A 126 9.86 4.82 9.94
N GLY A 127 9.38 6.02 10.23
CA GLY A 127 8.23 6.23 11.10
C GLY A 127 6.96 5.54 10.55
N LEU A 128 5.91 5.46 11.39
CA LEU A 128 4.63 4.86 10.99
C LEU A 128 4.11 5.30 9.62
N PRO A 129 4.13 6.61 9.25
CA PRO A 129 3.60 7.04 7.96
C PRO A 129 4.31 6.36 6.78
N GLN A 130 5.62 6.24 6.84
CA GLN A 130 6.40 5.64 5.75
C GLN A 130 6.24 4.12 5.71
N ARG A 131 6.27 3.43 6.88
CA ARG A 131 6.01 1.99 6.95
C ARG A 131 4.63 1.64 6.41
N ALA A 132 3.59 2.39 6.80
CA ALA A 132 2.24 2.22 6.28
C ALA A 132 2.17 2.48 4.76
N ALA A 133 2.91 3.48 4.25
CA ALA A 133 3.00 3.76 2.83
C ALA A 133 3.66 2.62 2.05
N ASP A 134 4.74 2.05 2.57
CA ASP A 134 5.45 0.93 1.94
C ASP A 134 4.59 -0.36 1.98
N LEU A 135 3.96 -0.66 3.12
CA LEU A 135 3.01 -1.78 3.25
C LEU A 135 1.81 -1.65 2.30
N SER A 136 1.34 -0.42 2.03
CA SER A 136 0.18 -0.17 1.15
C SER A 136 0.37 -0.66 -0.29
N VAL A 137 1.60 -0.86 -0.73
CA VAL A 137 1.92 -1.33 -2.08
C VAL A 137 1.59 -2.81 -2.27
N ASN A 138 1.91 -3.64 -1.28
CA ASN A 138 1.74 -5.09 -1.33
C ASN A 138 0.57 -5.58 -0.46
N HIS A 139 0.27 -4.89 0.65
CA HIS A 139 -0.73 -5.28 1.66
C HIS A 139 -1.75 -4.15 1.94
N PRO A 140 -2.42 -3.58 0.93
CA PRO A 140 -3.26 -2.38 1.09
C PRO A 140 -4.43 -2.58 2.06
N ARG A 141 -4.95 -3.82 2.17
CA ARG A 141 -6.07 -4.16 3.05
C ARG A 141 -5.72 -4.10 4.53
N LEU A 142 -4.45 -4.29 4.88
CA LEU A 142 -4.00 -4.34 6.27
C LEU A 142 -3.53 -2.98 6.81
N VAL A 143 -3.30 -2.01 5.94
CA VAL A 143 -2.71 -0.73 6.34
C VAL A 143 -3.60 0.06 7.30
N SER A 144 -4.92 0.07 7.08
CA SER A 144 -5.86 0.73 7.98
C SER A 144 -5.85 0.11 9.38
N SER A 145 -5.87 -1.23 9.45
CA SER A 145 -5.79 -1.99 10.70
C SER A 145 -4.45 -1.76 11.40
N TYR A 146 -3.35 -1.73 10.65
CA TYR A 146 -2.02 -1.44 11.20
C TYR A 146 -1.94 -0.04 11.81
N ARG A 147 -2.46 0.99 11.12
CA ARG A 147 -2.50 2.37 11.65
C ARG A 147 -3.35 2.46 12.92
N SER A 148 -4.51 1.78 12.94
CA SER A 148 -5.38 1.70 14.12
C SER A 148 -4.66 1.03 15.29
N ALA A 149 -4.05 -0.13 15.06
CA ALA A 149 -3.29 -0.87 16.07
C ALA A 149 -2.17 -0.01 16.67
N TYR A 150 -1.37 0.62 15.84
CA TYR A 150 -0.29 1.50 16.29
C TYR A 150 -0.80 2.68 17.14
N GLY A 151 -1.91 3.31 16.73
CA GLY A 151 -2.54 4.39 17.51
C GLY A 151 -2.99 3.94 18.90
N ILE A 152 -3.57 2.74 19.00
CA ILE A 152 -3.98 2.16 20.28
C ILE A 152 -2.74 1.77 21.11
N THR A 153 -1.73 1.17 20.53
CA THR A 153 -0.47 0.82 21.20
C THR A 153 0.20 2.05 21.80
N SER A 154 0.23 3.17 21.07
CA SER A 154 0.74 4.45 21.60
C SER A 154 -0.04 4.96 22.80
N ARG A 155 -1.38 4.79 22.83
CA ARG A 155 -2.23 5.13 23.99
C ARG A 155 -2.08 4.13 25.15
N ALA A 156 -1.86 2.86 24.83
CA ALA A 156 -1.62 1.81 25.82
C ALA A 156 -0.40 2.13 26.69
N GLY A 157 0.68 2.63 26.10
CA GLY A 157 1.88 3.10 26.81
C GLY A 157 1.61 4.25 27.79
N LYS A 158 0.52 5.01 27.60
CA LYS A 158 0.06 6.09 28.48
C LYS A 158 -1.06 5.68 29.44
N ASN A 159 -1.43 4.40 29.50
CA ASN A 159 -2.58 3.86 30.22
C ASN A 159 -3.96 4.39 29.75
N GLU A 160 -4.06 4.82 28.49
CA GLU A 160 -5.27 5.43 27.91
C GLU A 160 -6.05 4.47 26.99
N ALA A 161 -5.69 3.18 26.93
CA ALA A 161 -6.38 2.17 26.14
C ALA A 161 -7.19 1.21 27.03
N THR A 162 -8.39 0.88 26.59
CA THR A 162 -9.25 -0.13 27.24
C THR A 162 -8.80 -1.54 26.89
N THR A 163 -9.19 -2.53 27.70
CA THR A 163 -8.87 -3.95 27.45
C THR A 163 -9.43 -4.43 26.10
N GLU A 164 -10.61 -3.97 25.70
CA GLU A 164 -11.22 -4.34 24.41
C GLU A 164 -10.47 -3.72 23.23
N GLU A 165 -9.98 -2.49 23.35
CA GLU A 165 -9.11 -1.90 22.34
C GLU A 165 -7.79 -2.67 22.22
N LEU A 166 -7.20 -3.11 23.33
CA LEU A 166 -5.99 -3.94 23.34
C LEU A 166 -6.23 -5.29 22.65
N ARG A 167 -7.38 -5.93 22.92
CA ARG A 167 -7.77 -7.18 22.28
C ARG A 167 -7.92 -7.01 20.76
N THR A 168 -8.60 -5.97 20.34
CA THR A 168 -8.75 -5.63 18.92
C THR A 168 -7.40 -5.35 18.25
N THR A 169 -6.51 -4.67 18.96
CA THR A 169 -5.14 -4.38 18.52
C THR A 169 -4.34 -5.66 18.28
N MET A 170 -4.43 -6.63 19.18
CA MET A 170 -3.78 -7.95 18.98
C MET A 170 -4.29 -8.66 17.73
N ILE A 171 -5.60 -8.60 17.45
CA ILE A 171 -6.18 -9.18 16.23
C ILE A 171 -5.60 -8.49 14.98
N HIS A 172 -5.45 -7.17 15.00
CA HIS A 172 -4.88 -6.43 13.88
C HIS A 172 -3.39 -6.77 13.65
N TYR A 173 -2.60 -6.83 14.73
CA TYR A 173 -1.20 -7.24 14.61
C TYR A 173 -1.05 -8.67 14.15
N ARG A 174 -1.92 -9.58 14.62
CA ARG A 174 -1.94 -10.97 14.18
C ARG A 174 -2.17 -11.07 12.68
N ALA A 175 -3.19 -10.40 12.16
CA ALA A 175 -3.49 -10.41 10.72
C ALA A 175 -2.31 -9.91 9.88
N LEU A 176 -1.64 -8.83 10.32
CA LEU A 176 -0.46 -8.30 9.65
C LEU A 176 0.73 -9.27 9.77
N PHE A 177 0.96 -9.84 10.94
CA PHE A 177 2.03 -10.80 11.20
C PHE A 177 1.89 -12.04 10.31
N GLU A 178 0.71 -12.64 10.27
CA GLU A 178 0.41 -13.82 9.44
C GLU A 178 0.61 -13.54 7.94
N GLU A 179 0.15 -12.38 7.45
CA GLU A 179 0.33 -11.98 6.07
C GLU A 179 1.81 -11.76 5.72
N LEU A 180 2.58 -11.11 6.60
CA LEU A 180 4.01 -10.87 6.40
C LEU A 180 4.83 -12.17 6.43
N LEU A 181 4.43 -13.15 7.24
CA LEU A 181 5.04 -14.48 7.23
C LEU A 181 4.83 -15.23 5.90
N GLN A 182 3.74 -14.92 5.19
CA GLN A 182 3.41 -15.51 3.90
C GLN A 182 3.98 -14.73 2.72
N VAL A 183 4.79 -13.70 2.96
CA VAL A 183 5.44 -12.95 1.88
C VAL A 183 6.26 -13.93 1.07
N SER A 184 5.59 -14.52 0.10
CA SER A 184 6.20 -15.21 -1.01
C SER A 184 6.79 -14.18 -1.96
N ALA A 185 7.80 -14.56 -2.70
CA ALA A 185 8.53 -13.76 -3.66
C ALA A 185 7.67 -12.74 -4.45
N PRO A 186 8.28 -11.67 -4.98
CA PRO A 186 7.59 -10.58 -5.66
C PRO A 186 6.50 -11.07 -6.62
N VAL A 187 5.36 -10.37 -6.67
CA VAL A 187 4.17 -10.67 -7.49
C VAL A 187 4.48 -11.02 -8.97
N GLU A 188 5.65 -10.69 -9.46
CA GLU A 188 6.14 -11.11 -10.79
C GLU A 188 6.38 -12.62 -10.90
N GLN A 189 6.80 -13.31 -9.82
CA GLN A 189 6.96 -14.76 -9.82
C GLN A 189 5.63 -15.51 -9.67
N GLN A 190 4.65 -14.93 -9.00
CA GLN A 190 3.30 -15.53 -8.91
C GLN A 190 2.54 -15.48 -10.24
N ARG A 191 2.86 -14.56 -11.16
CA ARG A 191 2.30 -14.51 -12.52
C ARG A 191 2.92 -15.53 -13.47
N ALA A 192 4.10 -16.05 -13.16
CA ALA A 192 4.76 -17.10 -13.96
C ALA A 192 4.26 -18.50 -13.62
N LEU A 193 3.48 -18.67 -12.53
CA LEU A 193 2.97 -19.95 -12.05
C LEU A 193 1.44 -20.07 -12.17
N ALA A 194 0.74 -19.06 -12.69
CA ALA A 194 -0.71 -19.04 -12.96
C ALA A 194 -0.99 -19.00 -14.46
#